data_8c66a227b1cb6d40f5af9d7ff9528aef
#
_entry.id   8c66a227b1cb6d40f5af9d7ff9528aef
#
_cell.length_a   1.000
_cell.length_b   1.000
_cell.length_c   1.000
_cell.angle_alpha   90.00
_cell.angle_beta   90.00
_cell.angle_gamma   90.00
#
_symmetry.space_group_name_H-M   'P 1'
#
loop_
_entity.id
_entity.type
_entity.pdbx_description
1 polymer ?
#
loop_
_entity_poly.entity_id
_entity_poly.type
_entity_poly.pdbx_seq_one_letter_code
_entity_poly.pdbx_strand_id
1 'polypeptide(L)'
;MKRFITYVVTSLFAFNFGVSASALWPWSSYSTEKPASLPAVPLIPATPALTESNITAPVPQIVFGGGRLKLVSEEAQLKSQSLQYDIKVRYPHIVGANEPHIQRLNRRIEELVSEQYYGIQHPLKEDLRYYRQRWPEALSELFIDYVVTLATDSILSIYFNAYSYGIGAGTSVQYGFTVNYDLVSGKELKLSDFFQHRANYLAFISRYCTDQLATHKSGEWLHRENLAPVISNFDSWNITRTGIRFNFDEGEVFGCSEGEQAVEIPFAELKSLLSARGLSILRNSSVVGL
;
A
#
# COMPACT_ATOMS: atom_id res chain seq x y z
N MET A 1 -6.66 11.47 1.67
CA MET A 1 -7.27 11.38 3.01
C MET A 1 -8.81 11.36 2.97
N LYS A 2 -9.48 10.77 1.96
CA LYS A 2 -10.96 10.74 1.87
C LYS A 2 -11.55 9.46 1.23
N ARG A 3 -10.80 8.39 1.05
CA ARG A 3 -11.32 7.18 0.37
C ARG A 3 -11.56 5.95 1.26
N PHE A 4 -11.02 5.88 2.47
CA PHE A 4 -11.09 4.66 3.29
C PHE A 4 -12.33 4.49 4.18
N ILE A 5 -13.12 5.54 4.42
CA ILE A 5 -14.32 5.44 5.26
C ILE A 5 -15.55 4.92 4.52
N THR A 6 -15.52 4.87 3.18
CA THR A 6 -16.73 4.58 2.37
C THR A 6 -16.94 3.10 2.05
N TYR A 7 -15.93 2.24 2.21
CA TYR A 7 -16.05 0.83 1.80
C TYR A 7 -16.72 -0.11 2.81
N VAL A 8 -16.83 0.25 4.08
CA VAL A 8 -17.44 -0.61 5.09
C VAL A 8 -18.96 -0.40 5.24
N VAL A 9 -19.53 0.67 4.68
CA VAL A 9 -20.94 1.04 4.92
C VAL A 9 -21.85 0.97 3.68
N THR A 10 -21.35 0.74 2.46
CA THR A 10 -22.16 0.88 1.24
C THR A 10 -22.47 -0.39 0.47
N SER A 11 -22.38 -1.57 1.03
CA SER A 11 -22.85 -2.80 0.35
C SER A 11 -24.32 -3.15 0.57
N LEU A 12 -25.12 -2.24 1.07
CA LEU A 12 -26.59 -2.37 1.12
C LEU A 12 -27.22 -1.16 0.46
N PHE A 13 -27.79 -1.36 -0.73
CA PHE A 13 -28.56 -0.46 -1.58
C PHE A 13 -27.79 0.24 -2.72
N ALA A 14 -27.85 -0.35 -3.91
CA ALA A 14 -28.24 0.34 -5.14
C ALA A 14 -28.40 -0.65 -6.31
N PHE A 15 -29.57 -1.17 -6.47
CA PHE A 15 -30.10 -1.51 -7.79
C PHE A 15 -30.86 -0.28 -8.34
N ASN A 16 -30.64 0.00 -9.62
CA ASN A 16 -31.30 0.96 -10.49
C ASN A 16 -30.78 2.41 -10.48
N PHE A 17 -30.11 2.78 -11.58
CA PHE A 17 -30.64 3.61 -12.64
C PHE A 17 -29.56 3.81 -13.72
N GLY A 18 -29.86 3.39 -14.93
CA GLY A 18 -29.04 3.67 -16.09
C GLY A 18 -29.02 5.16 -16.43
N VAL A 19 -27.86 5.67 -16.73
CA VAL A 19 -27.67 6.85 -17.59
C VAL A 19 -26.47 6.59 -18.48
N SER A 20 -26.73 6.42 -19.77
CA SER A 20 -25.74 6.45 -20.83
C SER A 20 -25.21 7.89 -20.97
N ALA A 21 -23.91 8.07 -20.91
CA ALA A 21 -23.27 9.25 -21.46
C ALA A 21 -22.03 8.80 -22.25
N SER A 22 -22.25 8.61 -23.54
CA SER A 22 -21.18 8.49 -24.53
C SER A 22 -20.46 9.83 -24.67
N ALA A 23 -19.28 9.97 -24.09
CA ALA A 23 -18.33 11.01 -24.46
C ALA A 23 -17.23 10.35 -25.31
N LEU A 24 -17.38 10.49 -26.62
CA LEU A 24 -16.38 10.15 -27.64
C LEU A 24 -15.15 11.08 -27.47
N TRP A 25 -14.07 10.52 -27.06
CA TRP A 25 -12.75 11.15 -27.18
C TRP A 25 -12.09 10.62 -28.46
N PRO A 26 -11.54 11.49 -29.33
CA PRO A 26 -10.91 11.04 -30.56
C PRO A 26 -9.55 10.42 -30.29
N TRP A 27 -9.48 9.11 -30.38
CA TRP A 27 -8.24 8.34 -30.44
C TRP A 27 -7.76 8.26 -31.90
N SER A 28 -7.17 9.30 -32.40
CA SER A 28 -6.47 9.22 -33.71
C SER A 28 -5.21 10.06 -33.68
N SER A 29 -4.13 9.42 -33.44
CA SER A 29 -2.76 9.64 -33.94
C SER A 29 -1.70 9.29 -32.90
N TYR A 30 -1.60 8.03 -32.51
CA TYR A 30 -0.37 7.51 -31.93
C TYR A 30 0.24 6.52 -32.91
N SER A 31 1.49 6.78 -33.26
CA SER A 31 2.36 5.97 -34.10
C SER A 31 2.29 4.50 -33.72
N THR A 32 2.09 3.62 -34.71
CA THR A 32 2.06 2.16 -34.58
C THR A 32 3.46 1.54 -34.54
N GLU A 33 4.45 2.22 -34.02
CA GLU A 33 5.70 1.56 -33.71
C GLU A 33 5.53 0.70 -32.44
N LYS A 34 5.56 -0.62 -32.66
CA LYS A 34 5.56 -1.61 -31.59
C LYS A 34 6.80 -1.34 -30.75
N PRO A 35 6.67 -0.91 -29.47
CA PRO A 35 7.83 -0.71 -28.62
C PRO A 35 8.56 -2.04 -28.45
N ALA A 36 9.89 -2.00 -28.46
CA ALA A 36 10.70 -3.16 -28.16
C ALA A 36 10.21 -3.77 -26.85
N SER A 37 9.98 -5.09 -26.86
CA SER A 37 9.51 -5.82 -25.69
C SER A 37 10.48 -5.57 -24.53
N LEU A 38 9.99 -4.97 -23.46
CA LEU A 38 10.74 -4.84 -22.22
C LEU A 38 11.15 -6.25 -21.76
N PRO A 39 12.39 -6.43 -21.24
CA PRO A 39 12.78 -7.71 -20.67
C PRO A 39 11.77 -8.07 -19.57
N ALA A 40 11.31 -9.31 -19.56
CA ALA A 40 10.41 -9.81 -18.53
C ALA A 40 11.12 -9.73 -17.17
N VAL A 41 10.79 -8.68 -16.40
CA VAL A 41 11.17 -8.60 -15.00
C VAL A 41 10.26 -9.59 -14.27
N PRO A 42 10.80 -10.52 -13.47
CA PRO A 42 9.97 -11.44 -12.71
C PRO A 42 9.04 -10.61 -11.82
N LEU A 43 7.73 -10.86 -11.89
CA LEU A 43 6.78 -10.34 -10.94
C LEU A 43 7.26 -10.74 -9.55
N ILE A 44 7.48 -9.75 -8.69
CA ILE A 44 7.77 -10.01 -7.29
C ILE A 44 6.52 -10.69 -6.73
N PRO A 45 6.63 -11.85 -6.09
CA PRO A 45 5.46 -12.49 -5.48
C PRO A 45 4.73 -11.48 -4.62
N ALA A 46 3.40 -11.47 -4.71
CA ALA A 46 2.57 -10.72 -3.79
C ALA A 46 3.01 -11.01 -2.35
N THR A 47 2.94 -10.04 -1.49
CA THR A 47 3.16 -10.26 -0.06
C THR A 47 2.27 -11.43 0.36
N PRO A 48 2.78 -12.45 1.07
CA PRO A 48 1.97 -13.59 1.46
C PRO A 48 0.72 -13.11 2.19
N ALA A 49 -0.44 -13.70 1.86
CA ALA A 49 -1.68 -13.38 2.54
C ALA A 49 -1.50 -13.46 4.06
N LEU A 50 -1.94 -12.42 4.77
CA LEU A 50 -1.89 -12.42 6.22
C LEU A 50 -2.81 -13.52 6.75
N THR A 51 -2.20 -14.48 7.42
CA THR A 51 -2.90 -15.45 8.25
C THR A 51 -2.48 -15.23 9.69
N GLU A 52 -3.30 -15.65 10.63
CA GLU A 52 -2.99 -15.53 12.06
C GLU A 52 -1.60 -16.12 12.41
N SER A 53 -1.15 -17.16 11.69
CA SER A 53 0.17 -17.77 11.83
C SER A 53 1.33 -16.87 11.37
N ASN A 54 1.10 -15.93 10.46
CA ASN A 54 2.15 -15.05 9.93
C ASN A 54 2.48 -13.90 10.89
N ILE A 55 1.53 -13.51 11.75
CA ILE A 55 1.72 -12.42 12.73
C ILE A 55 2.65 -12.84 13.88
N THR A 56 2.81 -14.13 14.12
CA THR A 56 3.61 -14.67 15.23
C THR A 56 5.10 -14.85 14.91
N ALA A 57 5.51 -14.70 13.64
CA ALA A 57 6.92 -14.82 13.27
C ALA A 57 7.75 -13.65 13.83
N PRO A 58 8.91 -13.91 14.47
CA PRO A 58 9.75 -12.85 14.99
C PRO A 58 10.29 -12.00 13.84
N VAL A 59 10.05 -10.68 13.90
CA VAL A 59 10.66 -9.75 12.95
C VAL A 59 12.13 -9.54 13.34
N PRO A 60 13.07 -9.72 12.41
CA PRO A 60 14.47 -9.48 12.70
C PRO A 60 14.69 -8.01 13.11
N GLN A 61 15.52 -7.79 14.12
CA GLN A 61 15.92 -6.45 14.51
C GLN A 61 16.73 -5.81 13.37
N ILE A 62 16.24 -4.70 12.84
CA ILE A 62 16.92 -3.94 11.79
C ILE A 62 17.66 -2.78 12.46
N VAL A 63 18.99 -2.72 12.24
CA VAL A 63 19.85 -1.62 12.70
C VAL A 63 20.23 -0.79 11.48
N PHE A 64 20.05 0.52 11.56
CA PHE A 64 20.30 1.47 10.47
C PHE A 64 20.76 2.84 11.03
N GLY A 65 20.90 3.86 10.21
CA GLY A 65 21.34 5.18 10.66
C GLY A 65 22.77 5.15 11.22
N GLY A 66 23.70 4.43 10.56
CA GLY A 66 25.06 4.27 11.06
C GLY A 66 25.14 3.51 12.37
N GLY A 67 24.21 2.60 12.65
CA GLY A 67 24.14 1.81 13.89
C GLY A 67 23.44 2.53 15.05
N ARG A 68 22.99 3.77 14.88
CA ARG A 68 22.35 4.57 15.94
C ARG A 68 20.86 4.30 16.11
N LEU A 69 20.20 3.90 15.05
CA LEU A 69 18.76 3.63 15.02
C LEU A 69 18.52 2.13 14.97
N LYS A 70 17.51 1.70 15.70
CA LYS A 70 17.08 0.32 15.74
C LYS A 70 15.58 0.29 15.59
N LEU A 71 15.09 -0.56 14.69
CA LEU A 71 13.67 -0.83 14.55
C LEU A 71 13.32 -2.02 15.46
N VAL A 72 12.31 -1.82 16.29
CA VAL A 72 11.70 -2.85 17.12
C VAL A 72 10.25 -3.01 16.73
N SER A 73 9.67 -4.18 16.91
CA SER A 73 8.24 -4.41 16.70
C SER A 73 7.47 -4.11 17.98
N GLU A 74 6.43 -3.34 17.85
CA GLU A 74 5.37 -3.17 18.85
C GLU A 74 4.18 -4.05 18.45
N GLU A 75 3.56 -4.70 19.45
CA GLU A 75 2.41 -5.54 19.24
C GLU A 75 1.27 -5.11 20.17
N ALA A 76 0.05 -5.06 19.66
CA ALA A 76 -1.14 -4.81 20.46
C ALA A 76 -2.27 -5.74 20.05
N GLN A 77 -2.98 -6.27 21.04
CA GLN A 77 -4.22 -7.00 20.85
C GLN A 77 -5.35 -6.32 21.60
N LEU A 78 -6.40 -5.96 20.89
CA LEU A 78 -7.60 -5.32 21.41
C LEU A 78 -8.79 -6.23 21.10
N LYS A 79 -9.43 -6.76 22.13
CA LYS A 79 -10.56 -7.68 21.98
C LYS A 79 -11.74 -7.25 22.83
N SER A 80 -12.93 -7.25 22.26
CA SER A 80 -14.17 -6.92 22.96
C SER A 80 -15.33 -7.77 22.47
N GLN A 81 -15.79 -8.70 23.28
CA GLN A 81 -17.00 -9.47 22.99
C GLN A 81 -18.24 -8.56 23.00
N SER A 82 -18.26 -7.54 23.86
CA SER A 82 -19.37 -6.59 23.94
C SER A 82 -19.45 -5.62 22.76
N LEU A 83 -18.36 -5.35 22.07
CA LEU A 83 -18.31 -4.54 20.84
C LEU A 83 -18.03 -5.40 19.61
N GLN A 84 -17.95 -6.73 19.77
CA GLN A 84 -17.79 -7.74 18.74
C GLN A 84 -16.59 -7.48 17.82
N TYR A 85 -15.39 -7.31 18.39
CA TYR A 85 -14.15 -7.20 17.62
C TYR A 85 -12.98 -8.00 18.23
N ASP A 86 -12.04 -8.41 17.36
CA ASP A 86 -10.69 -8.90 17.69
C ASP A 86 -9.69 -8.21 16.74
N ILE A 87 -8.84 -7.37 17.29
CA ILE A 87 -7.87 -6.56 16.55
C ILE A 87 -6.48 -6.96 17.02
N LYS A 88 -5.63 -7.39 16.10
CA LYS A 88 -4.23 -7.70 16.35
C LYS A 88 -3.38 -6.87 15.41
N VAL A 89 -2.50 -6.05 15.96
CA VAL A 89 -1.63 -5.18 15.18
C VAL A 89 -0.18 -5.37 15.59
N ARG A 90 0.70 -5.40 14.62
CA ARG A 90 2.14 -5.33 14.77
C ARG A 90 2.66 -4.21 13.89
N TYR A 91 3.44 -3.30 14.47
CA TYR A 91 3.96 -2.13 13.76
C TYR A 91 5.37 -1.79 14.25
N PRO A 92 6.19 -1.12 13.41
CA PRO A 92 7.55 -0.76 13.79
C PRO A 92 7.59 0.47 14.68
N HIS A 93 8.49 0.45 15.64
CA HIS A 93 8.88 1.58 16.47
C HIS A 93 10.38 1.80 16.37
N ILE A 94 10.83 3.02 16.13
CA ILE A 94 12.25 3.34 15.97
C ILE A 94 12.78 3.83 17.29
N VAL A 95 13.83 3.16 17.79
CA VAL A 95 14.53 3.47 19.04
C VAL A 95 16.01 3.79 18.80
N GLY A 96 16.69 4.36 19.79
CA GLY A 96 18.13 4.62 19.75
C GLY A 96 18.49 6.09 19.55
N ALA A 97 17.55 6.94 19.08
CA ALA A 97 17.77 8.39 19.00
C ALA A 97 16.58 9.14 19.57
N ASN A 98 16.85 10.19 20.34
CA ASN A 98 15.81 11.07 20.89
C ASN A 98 15.61 12.33 20.03
N GLU A 99 15.70 12.17 18.72
CA GLU A 99 15.57 13.27 17.77
C GLU A 99 14.09 13.56 17.49
N PRO A 100 13.65 14.84 17.46
CA PRO A 100 12.23 15.18 17.32
C PRO A 100 11.58 14.61 16.04
N HIS A 101 12.36 14.44 14.97
CA HIS A 101 11.83 13.89 13.73
C HIS A 101 11.59 12.36 13.80
N ILE A 102 12.38 11.62 14.61
CA ILE A 102 12.14 10.19 14.86
C ILE A 102 10.88 10.02 15.72
N GLN A 103 10.68 10.86 16.73
CA GLN A 103 9.46 10.85 17.52
C GLN A 103 8.21 11.18 16.66
N ARG A 104 8.33 12.12 15.70
CA ARG A 104 7.24 12.39 14.76
C ARG A 104 6.95 11.21 13.86
N LEU A 105 7.99 10.52 13.39
CA LEU A 105 7.82 9.31 12.57
C LEU A 105 7.10 8.20 13.35
N ASN A 106 7.53 7.89 14.58
CA ASN A 106 6.87 6.91 15.42
C ASN A 106 5.39 7.26 15.63
N ARG A 107 5.11 8.51 15.99
CA ARG A 107 3.73 8.98 16.14
C ARG A 107 2.92 8.85 14.85
N ARG A 108 3.51 9.17 13.69
CA ARG A 108 2.83 9.02 12.40
C ARG A 108 2.51 7.57 12.08
N ILE A 109 3.40 6.64 12.41
CA ILE A 109 3.14 5.20 12.27
C ILE A 109 1.98 4.77 13.18
N GLU A 110 1.99 5.16 14.45
CA GLU A 110 0.93 4.87 15.41
C GLU A 110 -0.42 5.43 14.95
N GLU A 111 -0.45 6.68 14.44
CA GLU A 111 -1.64 7.31 13.89
C GLU A 111 -2.19 6.53 12.70
N LEU A 112 -1.35 6.16 11.73
CA LEU A 112 -1.76 5.40 10.55
C LEU A 112 -2.35 4.03 10.92
N VAL A 113 -1.72 3.33 11.84
CA VAL A 113 -2.20 2.04 12.33
C VAL A 113 -3.53 2.20 13.09
N SER A 114 -3.64 3.22 13.96
CA SER A 114 -4.85 3.45 14.74
C SER A 114 -6.04 3.89 13.89
N GLU A 115 -5.80 4.64 12.82
CA GLU A 115 -6.83 5.02 11.85
C GLU A 115 -7.53 3.80 11.23
N GLN A 116 -6.82 2.65 11.08
CA GLN A 116 -7.37 1.44 10.47
C GLN A 116 -8.43 0.76 11.35
N TYR A 117 -8.30 0.84 12.66
CA TYR A 117 -9.21 0.14 13.58
C TYR A 117 -10.21 1.03 14.29
N TYR A 118 -10.14 2.34 14.11
CA TYR A 118 -11.05 3.27 14.79
C TYR A 118 -12.53 2.96 14.52
N GLY A 119 -12.89 2.70 13.27
CA GLY A 119 -14.27 2.35 12.89
C GLY A 119 -14.74 1.02 13.49
N ILE A 120 -13.84 0.05 13.63
CA ILE A 120 -14.14 -1.26 14.22
C ILE A 120 -14.39 -1.14 15.74
N GLN A 121 -13.61 -0.31 16.41
CA GLN A 121 -13.79 -0.04 17.85
C GLN A 121 -15.03 0.79 18.18
N HIS A 122 -15.52 1.56 17.21
CA HIS A 122 -16.64 2.48 17.40
C HIS A 122 -17.79 2.17 16.43
N PRO A 123 -18.36 0.93 16.47
CA PRO A 123 -19.47 0.56 15.61
C PRO A 123 -20.70 1.39 15.94
N LEU A 124 -21.55 1.63 14.94
CA LEU A 124 -22.84 2.27 15.16
C LEU A 124 -23.71 1.39 16.09
N LYS A 125 -24.42 2.00 17.03
CA LYS A 125 -25.23 1.27 18.02
C LYS A 125 -26.31 0.38 17.37
N GLU A 126 -26.85 0.82 16.25
CA GLU A 126 -27.88 0.09 15.50
C GLU A 126 -27.31 -1.16 14.85
N ASP A 127 -26.14 -1.04 14.21
CA ASP A 127 -25.41 -2.15 13.61
C ASP A 127 -25.00 -3.18 14.64
N LEU A 128 -24.45 -2.71 15.77
CA LEU A 128 -24.03 -3.58 16.87
C LEU A 128 -25.21 -4.37 17.44
N ARG A 129 -26.39 -3.73 17.61
CA ARG A 129 -27.59 -4.41 18.07
C ARG A 129 -28.06 -5.47 17.08
N TYR A 130 -28.08 -5.16 15.79
CA TYR A 130 -28.44 -6.08 14.72
C TYR A 130 -27.48 -7.28 14.67
N TYR A 131 -26.17 -7.05 14.68
CA TYR A 131 -25.17 -8.09 14.64
C TYR A 131 -25.21 -9.02 15.84
N ARG A 132 -25.40 -8.48 17.05
CA ARG A 132 -25.56 -9.27 18.28
C ARG A 132 -26.76 -10.22 18.24
N GLN A 133 -27.86 -9.77 17.65
CA GLN A 133 -29.05 -10.60 17.52
C GLN A 133 -28.86 -11.72 16.51
N ARG A 134 -28.15 -11.45 15.43
CA ARG A 134 -28.00 -12.37 14.29
C ARG A 134 -26.83 -13.30 14.45
N TRP A 135 -25.71 -12.77 14.94
CA TRP A 135 -24.44 -13.50 15.09
C TRP A 135 -23.76 -13.14 16.43
N PRO A 136 -24.28 -13.65 17.56
CA PRO A 136 -23.85 -13.22 18.91
C PRO A 136 -22.37 -13.52 19.21
N GLU A 137 -21.82 -14.57 18.62
CA GLU A 137 -20.42 -15.00 18.83
C GLU A 137 -19.45 -14.50 17.75
N ALA A 138 -19.96 -13.90 16.67
CA ALA A 138 -19.09 -13.42 15.60
C ALA A 138 -18.36 -12.16 16.02
N LEU A 139 -17.13 -12.01 15.54
CA LEU A 139 -16.30 -10.82 15.76
C LEU A 139 -15.90 -10.21 14.41
N SER A 140 -15.86 -8.90 14.35
CA SER A 140 -15.11 -8.21 13.30
C SER A 140 -13.62 -8.35 13.60
N GLU A 141 -12.82 -8.68 12.60
CA GLU A 141 -11.40 -8.97 12.75
C GLU A 141 -10.56 -7.97 11.98
N LEU A 142 -9.43 -7.58 12.55
CA LEU A 142 -8.41 -6.82 11.87
C LEU A 142 -7.04 -7.35 12.29
N PHE A 143 -6.22 -7.69 11.29
CA PHE A 143 -4.82 -8.02 11.49
C PHE A 143 -3.98 -7.05 10.69
N ILE A 144 -2.98 -6.43 11.32
CA ILE A 144 -2.00 -5.57 10.66
C ILE A 144 -0.61 -6.09 10.95
N ASP A 145 0.18 -6.23 9.91
CA ASP A 145 1.60 -6.53 9.98
C ASP A 145 2.39 -5.63 9.04
N TYR A 146 3.71 -5.67 9.08
CA TYR A 146 4.53 -4.82 8.25
C TYR A 146 5.76 -5.50 7.69
N VAL A 147 6.26 -4.96 6.57
CA VAL A 147 7.54 -5.31 5.97
C VAL A 147 8.36 -4.04 5.76
N VAL A 148 9.62 -4.06 6.18
CA VAL A 148 10.57 -3.00 5.87
C VAL A 148 11.16 -3.26 4.49
N THR A 149 10.79 -2.46 3.51
CA THR A 149 11.25 -2.61 2.12
C THR A 149 12.62 -1.99 1.90
N LEU A 150 12.93 -0.92 2.67
CA LEU A 150 14.25 -0.31 2.71
C LEU A 150 14.49 0.35 4.08
N ALA A 151 15.66 0.08 4.67
CA ALA A 151 16.17 0.82 5.83
C ALA A 151 17.66 1.13 5.59
N THR A 152 17.98 2.42 5.55
CA THR A 152 19.33 2.96 5.32
C THR A 152 19.60 4.13 6.27
N ASP A 153 20.74 4.77 6.14
CA ASP A 153 21.08 5.95 6.96
C ASP A 153 20.21 7.17 6.60
N SER A 154 19.55 7.16 5.45
CA SER A 154 18.80 8.32 4.93
C SER A 154 17.34 8.03 4.63
N ILE A 155 16.96 6.78 4.40
CA ILE A 155 15.57 6.40 4.02
C ILE A 155 15.10 5.26 4.89
N LEU A 156 13.85 5.35 5.31
CA LEU A 156 13.05 4.25 5.82
C LEU A 156 11.79 4.12 4.96
N SER A 157 11.57 2.92 4.41
CA SER A 157 10.38 2.59 3.62
C SER A 157 9.73 1.34 4.19
N ILE A 158 8.45 1.43 4.52
CA ILE A 158 7.68 0.39 5.20
C ILE A 158 6.38 0.18 4.44
N TYR A 159 6.04 -1.08 4.19
CA TYR A 159 4.75 -1.52 3.71
C TYR A 159 4.00 -2.18 4.86
N PHE A 160 2.78 -1.76 5.10
CA PHE A 160 1.86 -2.39 6.03
C PHE A 160 0.85 -3.20 5.24
N ASN A 161 0.61 -4.42 5.68
CA ASN A 161 -0.39 -5.31 5.13
C ASN A 161 -1.49 -5.49 6.17
N ALA A 162 -2.72 -5.29 5.77
CA ALA A 162 -3.89 -5.38 6.62
C ALA A 162 -4.90 -6.39 6.05
N TYR A 163 -5.43 -7.22 6.93
CA TYR A 163 -6.57 -8.10 6.69
C TYR A 163 -7.73 -7.62 7.54
N SER A 164 -8.88 -7.43 6.95
CA SER A 164 -10.09 -7.01 7.65
C SER A 164 -11.28 -7.90 7.29
N TYR A 165 -12.02 -8.31 8.31
CA TYR A 165 -13.31 -8.98 8.18
C TYR A 165 -14.35 -8.27 9.02
N GLY A 166 -15.43 -7.81 8.41
CA GLY A 166 -16.58 -7.22 9.10
C GLY A 166 -17.70 -8.26 9.31
N ILE A 167 -18.34 -8.26 10.47
CA ILE A 167 -19.51 -9.11 10.71
C ILE A 167 -20.59 -8.79 9.66
N GLY A 168 -21.07 -9.83 8.97
CA GLY A 168 -22.05 -9.67 7.89
C GLY A 168 -21.45 -9.33 6.53
N ALA A 169 -20.15 -9.12 6.42
CA ALA A 169 -19.47 -9.08 5.15
C ALA A 169 -19.42 -10.50 4.56
N GLY A 170 -19.62 -10.61 3.25
CA GLY A 170 -19.56 -11.92 2.57
C GLY A 170 -18.16 -12.48 2.47
N THR A 171 -17.12 -11.64 2.58
CA THR A 171 -15.71 -11.99 2.48
C THR A 171 -14.85 -11.02 3.31
N SER A 172 -13.61 -11.43 3.56
CA SER A 172 -12.57 -10.56 4.08
C SER A 172 -11.99 -9.68 2.96
N VAL A 173 -11.24 -8.67 3.32
CA VAL A 173 -10.52 -7.78 2.41
C VAL A 173 -9.07 -7.68 2.86
N GLN A 174 -8.14 -7.76 1.90
CA GLN A 174 -6.72 -7.45 2.11
C GLN A 174 -6.36 -6.14 1.43
N TYR A 175 -5.63 -5.29 2.13
CA TYR A 175 -5.19 -4.01 1.62
C TYR A 175 -3.89 -3.56 2.27
N GLY A 176 -3.19 -2.65 1.61
CA GLY A 176 -1.92 -2.14 2.10
C GLY A 176 -1.87 -0.63 2.26
N PHE A 177 -0.97 -0.17 3.12
CA PHE A 177 -0.61 1.23 3.22
C PHE A 177 0.89 1.39 3.48
N THR A 178 1.43 2.56 3.19
CA THR A 178 2.88 2.73 3.12
C THR A 178 3.36 3.94 3.92
N VAL A 179 4.59 3.85 4.41
CA VAL A 179 5.35 4.97 4.95
C VAL A 179 6.70 5.03 4.25
N ASN A 180 6.98 6.14 3.59
CA ASN A 180 8.27 6.44 3.01
C ASN A 180 8.82 7.70 3.66
N TYR A 181 9.96 7.62 4.32
CA TYR A 181 10.46 8.69 5.16
C TYR A 181 11.93 9.00 4.88
N ASP A 182 12.23 10.29 4.71
CA ASP A 182 13.59 10.81 4.65
C ASP A 182 14.07 11.11 6.07
N LEU A 183 14.98 10.27 6.57
CA LEU A 183 15.56 10.38 7.92
C LEU A 183 16.46 11.60 8.07
N VAL A 184 17.00 12.14 6.98
CA VAL A 184 17.88 13.32 7.00
C VAL A 184 17.07 14.60 7.13
N SER A 185 16.05 14.76 6.29
CA SER A 185 15.18 15.94 6.33
C SER A 185 14.09 15.87 7.38
N GLY A 186 13.81 14.67 7.91
CA GLY A 186 12.75 14.44 8.89
C GLY A 186 11.35 14.61 8.30
N LYS A 187 11.15 14.21 7.02
CA LYS A 187 9.89 14.39 6.28
C LYS A 187 9.44 13.11 5.59
N GLU A 188 8.15 12.94 5.50
CA GLU A 188 7.55 11.94 4.63
C GLU A 188 7.83 12.25 3.16
N LEU A 189 8.25 11.24 2.40
CA LEU A 189 8.55 11.34 0.98
C LEU A 189 7.26 11.19 0.16
N LYS A 190 7.12 12.04 -0.83
CA LYS A 190 6.07 11.93 -1.86
C LYS A 190 6.66 11.34 -3.13
N LEU A 191 5.87 10.58 -3.87
CA LEU A 191 6.31 10.02 -5.14
C LEU A 191 6.86 11.10 -6.09
N SER A 192 6.22 12.28 -6.13
CA SER A 192 6.66 13.43 -6.93
C SER A 192 8.03 13.98 -6.55
N ASP A 193 8.54 13.72 -5.35
CA ASP A 193 9.86 14.21 -4.92
C ASP A 193 11.02 13.62 -5.73
N PHE A 194 10.79 12.44 -6.33
CA PHE A 194 11.78 11.72 -7.11
C PHE A 194 11.89 12.18 -8.56
N PHE A 195 10.84 12.79 -9.11
CA PHE A 195 10.73 13.04 -10.55
C PHE A 195 10.96 14.52 -10.92
N GLN A 196 11.38 14.73 -12.15
CA GLN A 196 11.49 16.08 -12.70
C GLN A 196 10.11 16.71 -12.83
N HIS A 197 9.99 17.99 -12.54
CA HIS A 197 8.71 18.71 -12.48
C HIS A 197 7.86 18.60 -13.78
N ARG A 198 8.50 18.45 -14.94
CA ARG A 198 7.83 18.33 -16.25
C ARG A 198 7.86 16.90 -16.81
N ALA A 199 8.42 15.95 -16.09
CA ALA A 199 8.44 14.56 -16.55
C ALA A 199 7.03 13.99 -16.47
N ASN A 200 6.61 13.30 -17.52
CA ASN A 200 5.34 12.58 -17.53
C ASN A 200 5.51 11.20 -16.87
N TYR A 201 6.00 11.21 -15.61
CA TYR A 201 6.33 10.00 -14.88
C TYR A 201 5.10 9.12 -14.60
N LEU A 202 3.93 9.73 -14.37
CA LEU A 202 2.70 8.95 -14.14
C LEU A 202 2.28 8.14 -15.37
N ALA A 203 2.41 8.71 -16.57
CA ALA A 203 2.13 7.95 -17.79
C ALA A 203 3.15 6.83 -18.02
N PHE A 204 4.41 7.03 -17.65
CA PHE A 204 5.42 5.98 -17.69
C PHE A 204 5.08 4.85 -16.71
N ILE A 205 4.80 5.18 -15.44
CA ILE A 205 4.43 4.22 -14.38
C ILE A 205 3.19 3.44 -14.81
N SER A 206 2.14 4.14 -15.23
CA SER A 206 0.88 3.55 -15.71
C SER A 206 1.12 2.52 -16.81
N ARG A 207 1.86 2.90 -17.85
CA ARG A 207 2.20 1.99 -18.95
C ARG A 207 3.00 0.79 -18.46
N TYR A 208 4.06 1.03 -17.68
CA TYR A 208 4.93 -0.03 -17.19
C TYR A 208 4.15 -1.04 -16.33
N CYS A 209 3.36 -0.57 -15.37
CA CYS A 209 2.52 -1.43 -14.54
C CYS A 209 1.48 -2.20 -15.38
N THR A 210 0.84 -1.53 -16.33
CA THR A 210 -0.11 -2.19 -17.24
C THR A 210 0.54 -3.30 -18.05
N ASP A 211 1.73 -3.04 -18.63
CA ASP A 211 2.45 -4.02 -19.46
C ASP A 211 2.90 -5.22 -18.62
N GLN A 212 3.40 -4.99 -17.40
CA GLN A 212 3.81 -6.06 -16.49
C GLN A 212 2.61 -6.91 -16.03
N LEU A 213 1.55 -6.30 -15.59
CA LEU A 213 0.35 -7.00 -15.11
C LEU A 213 -0.38 -7.74 -16.24
N ALA A 214 -0.39 -7.19 -17.47
CA ALA A 214 -0.98 -7.87 -18.63
C ALA A 214 -0.25 -9.16 -19.02
N THR A 215 1.00 -9.36 -18.59
CA THR A 215 1.73 -10.63 -18.79
C THR A 215 1.37 -11.68 -17.74
N HIS A 216 0.61 -11.33 -16.71
CA HIS A 216 0.19 -12.27 -15.69
C HIS A 216 -0.67 -13.39 -16.29
N LYS A 217 -0.43 -14.63 -15.86
CA LYS A 217 -1.06 -15.82 -16.46
C LYS A 217 -2.59 -15.85 -16.36
N SER A 218 -3.17 -15.20 -15.38
CA SER A 218 -4.61 -15.09 -15.23
C SER A 218 -5.27 -14.28 -16.34
N GLY A 219 -4.52 -13.42 -17.05
CA GLY A 219 -4.86 -12.74 -18.34
C GLY A 219 -6.27 -12.12 -18.46
N GLU A 220 -7.11 -12.46 -17.54
CA GLU A 220 -8.52 -12.14 -17.53
C GLU A 220 -8.75 -10.87 -16.70
N TRP A 221 -9.35 -9.87 -17.31
CA TRP A 221 -9.96 -8.74 -16.61
C TRP A 221 -9.02 -7.85 -15.80
N LEU A 222 -7.91 -7.43 -16.42
CA LEU A 222 -7.13 -6.33 -15.85
C LEU A 222 -7.97 -5.05 -15.83
N HIS A 223 -8.20 -4.50 -14.64
CA HIS A 223 -8.93 -3.26 -14.40
C HIS A 223 -8.05 -2.05 -14.77
N ARG A 224 -7.95 -1.78 -16.08
CA ARG A 224 -7.06 -0.75 -16.66
C ARG A 224 -7.38 0.66 -16.18
N GLU A 225 -8.61 0.92 -15.78
CA GLU A 225 -9.05 2.19 -15.18
C GLU A 225 -8.31 2.53 -13.89
N ASN A 226 -7.98 1.52 -13.09
CA ASN A 226 -7.22 1.66 -11.85
C ASN A 226 -5.69 1.78 -12.08
N LEU A 227 -5.26 1.62 -13.31
CA LEU A 227 -3.90 1.89 -13.77
C LEU A 227 -3.79 3.19 -14.59
N ALA A 228 -4.87 3.98 -14.71
CA ALA A 228 -4.81 5.28 -15.39
C ALA A 228 -3.76 6.19 -14.75
N PRO A 229 -3.09 7.09 -15.53
CA PRO A 229 -1.96 7.90 -15.06
C PRO A 229 -2.39 9.06 -14.16
N VAL A 230 -3.06 8.73 -13.05
CA VAL A 230 -3.46 9.66 -11.99
C VAL A 230 -2.79 9.25 -10.67
N ILE A 231 -2.40 10.24 -9.89
CA ILE A 231 -1.58 9.99 -8.67
C ILE A 231 -2.27 9.07 -7.67
N SER A 232 -3.60 9.14 -7.60
CA SER A 232 -4.37 8.31 -6.66
C SER A 232 -4.37 6.82 -6.96
N ASN A 233 -3.99 6.41 -8.17
CA ASN A 233 -3.86 5.01 -8.56
C ASN A 233 -2.46 4.45 -8.23
N PHE A 234 -1.54 5.30 -7.80
CA PHE A 234 -0.15 4.97 -7.48
C PHE A 234 0.28 5.58 -6.14
N ASP A 235 -0.63 5.75 -5.20
CA ASP A 235 -0.35 6.32 -3.88
C ASP A 235 0.18 5.28 -2.88
N SER A 236 -0.04 3.98 -3.13
CA SER A 236 0.57 2.88 -2.38
C SER A 236 1.87 2.44 -3.07
N TRP A 237 3.00 2.98 -2.60
CA TRP A 237 4.30 2.68 -3.17
C TRP A 237 5.40 2.62 -2.10
N ASN A 238 6.46 1.88 -2.40
CA ASN A 238 7.63 1.74 -1.54
C ASN A 238 8.93 1.90 -2.31
N ILE A 239 9.98 2.33 -1.61
CA ILE A 239 11.33 2.27 -2.12
C ILE A 239 11.92 0.92 -1.73
N THR A 240 12.56 0.26 -2.69
CA THR A 240 13.34 -0.96 -2.48
C THR A 240 14.83 -0.70 -2.75
N ARG A 241 15.65 -1.72 -2.66
CA ARG A 241 17.08 -1.59 -3.04
C ARG A 241 17.28 -1.38 -4.53
N THR A 242 16.33 -1.80 -5.36
CA THR A 242 16.48 -1.91 -6.82
C THR A 242 15.52 -1.03 -7.60
N GLY A 243 14.45 -0.53 -6.97
CA GLY A 243 13.43 0.22 -7.68
C GLY A 243 12.41 0.91 -6.77
N ILE A 244 11.33 1.31 -7.40
CA ILE A 244 10.10 1.76 -6.74
C ILE A 244 9.05 0.69 -6.99
N ARG A 245 8.51 0.15 -5.90
CA ARG A 245 7.45 -0.86 -5.91
C ARG A 245 6.10 -0.16 -5.73
N PHE A 246 5.17 -0.44 -6.62
CA PHE A 246 3.76 -0.04 -6.54
C PHE A 246 2.95 -1.23 -6.07
N ASN A 247 2.11 -1.02 -5.07
CA ASN A 247 1.27 -2.04 -4.47
C ASN A 247 -0.18 -1.75 -4.83
N PHE A 248 -0.93 -2.81 -5.13
CA PHE A 248 -2.34 -2.75 -5.51
C PHE A 248 -3.12 -3.70 -4.60
N ASP A 249 -4.16 -3.19 -3.99
CA ASP A 249 -4.99 -3.93 -3.05
C ASP A 249 -5.74 -5.10 -3.74
N GLU A 250 -6.22 -6.04 -2.93
CA GLU A 250 -7.09 -7.12 -3.38
C GLU A 250 -8.30 -6.56 -4.13
N GLY A 251 -8.54 -7.04 -5.35
CA GLY A 251 -9.63 -6.58 -6.19
C GLY A 251 -9.38 -5.26 -6.93
N GLU A 252 -8.23 -4.61 -6.74
CA GLU A 252 -7.95 -3.32 -7.38
C GLU A 252 -7.62 -3.46 -8.88
N VAL A 253 -6.68 -4.33 -9.23
CA VAL A 253 -6.23 -4.49 -10.63
C VAL A 253 -6.67 -5.78 -11.28
N PHE A 254 -7.00 -6.79 -10.48
CA PHE A 254 -7.62 -8.06 -10.89
C PHE A 254 -8.80 -8.38 -9.98
N GLY A 255 -9.51 -9.49 -10.23
CA GLY A 255 -10.53 -9.98 -9.29
C GLY A 255 -9.96 -10.34 -7.92
N CYS A 256 -10.78 -10.30 -6.88
CA CYS A 256 -10.35 -10.57 -5.49
C CYS A 256 -9.67 -11.94 -5.30
N SER A 257 -10.00 -12.93 -6.13
CA SER A 257 -9.34 -14.25 -6.08
C SER A 257 -7.83 -14.23 -6.38
N GLU A 258 -7.34 -13.17 -7.01
CA GLU A 258 -5.92 -13.01 -7.36
C GLU A 258 -5.11 -12.39 -6.21
N GLY A 259 -5.78 -11.88 -5.17
CA GLY A 259 -5.15 -11.22 -4.02
C GLY A 259 -4.48 -9.89 -4.39
N GLU A 260 -3.66 -9.39 -3.47
CA GLU A 260 -2.86 -8.18 -3.69
C GLU A 260 -1.84 -8.38 -4.82
N GLN A 261 -1.57 -7.32 -5.56
CA GLN A 261 -0.59 -7.32 -6.63
C GLN A 261 0.50 -6.27 -6.36
N ALA A 262 1.68 -6.48 -6.94
CA ALA A 262 2.74 -5.49 -6.87
C ALA A 262 3.60 -5.49 -8.13
N VAL A 263 4.04 -4.31 -8.54
CA VAL A 263 4.97 -4.11 -9.65
C VAL A 263 6.14 -3.26 -9.18
N GLU A 264 7.35 -3.78 -9.32
CA GLU A 264 8.56 -3.00 -9.09
C GLU A 264 9.11 -2.46 -10.40
N ILE A 265 9.32 -1.14 -10.46
CA ILE A 265 9.99 -0.47 -11.57
C ILE A 265 11.44 -0.23 -11.17
N PRO A 266 12.42 -0.88 -11.84
CA PRO A 266 13.84 -0.69 -11.53
C PRO A 266 14.28 0.76 -11.68
N PHE A 267 15.21 1.23 -10.84
CA PHE A 267 15.77 2.59 -10.97
C PHE A 267 16.43 2.84 -12.34
N ALA A 268 16.96 1.83 -12.96
CA ALA A 268 17.53 1.92 -14.32
C ALA A 268 16.48 2.41 -15.34
N GLU A 269 15.24 1.93 -15.24
CA GLU A 269 14.12 2.34 -16.11
C GLU A 269 13.62 3.75 -15.78
N LEU A 270 13.70 4.17 -14.52
CA LEU A 270 13.26 5.47 -14.05
C LEU A 270 14.30 6.58 -14.26
N LYS A 271 15.56 6.24 -14.56
CA LYS A 271 16.74 7.13 -14.51
C LYS A 271 16.54 8.44 -15.29
N SER A 272 15.99 8.37 -16.48
CA SER A 272 15.75 9.56 -17.33
C SER A 272 14.65 10.49 -16.80
N LEU A 273 13.80 10.02 -15.93
CA LEU A 273 12.69 10.77 -15.33
C LEU A 273 13.03 11.35 -13.96
N LEU A 274 14.10 10.83 -13.31
CA LEU A 274 14.48 11.24 -11.96
C LEU A 274 15.00 12.69 -11.96
N SER A 275 14.60 13.44 -10.93
CA SER A 275 15.13 14.77 -10.65
C SER A 275 16.52 14.70 -9.99
N ALA A 276 17.25 15.80 -9.98
CA ALA A 276 18.51 15.89 -9.22
C ALA A 276 18.31 15.58 -7.72
N ARG A 277 17.15 16.01 -7.14
CA ARG A 277 16.78 15.69 -5.77
C ARG A 277 16.51 14.19 -5.60
N GLY A 278 15.72 13.59 -6.48
CA GLY A 278 15.45 12.15 -6.45
C GLY A 278 16.73 11.31 -6.54
N LEU A 279 17.61 11.66 -7.47
CA LEU A 279 18.93 11.04 -7.59
C LEU A 279 19.78 11.19 -6.32
N SER A 280 19.75 12.38 -5.68
CA SER A 280 20.47 12.60 -4.43
C SER A 280 19.94 11.75 -3.28
N ILE A 281 18.61 11.69 -3.11
CA ILE A 281 17.95 10.86 -2.10
C ILE A 281 18.37 9.39 -2.29
N LEU A 282 18.27 8.87 -3.51
CA LEU A 282 18.57 7.47 -3.82
C LEU A 282 20.06 7.12 -3.69
N ARG A 283 20.98 7.99 -4.13
CA ARG A 283 22.43 7.78 -3.97
C ARG A 283 22.86 7.67 -2.51
N ASN A 284 22.28 8.50 -1.65
CA ASN A 284 22.55 8.46 -0.22
C ASN A 284 21.98 7.20 0.47
N SER A 285 21.19 6.43 -0.24
CA SER A 285 20.49 5.25 0.29
C SER A 285 21.11 3.92 -0.14
N SER A 286 22.27 3.96 -0.79
CA SER A 286 22.98 2.76 -1.25
C SER A 286 22.11 1.81 -2.09
N VAL A 287 21.20 2.36 -2.90
CA VAL A 287 20.38 1.59 -3.84
C VAL A 287 21.19 1.19 -5.07
N VAL A 288 20.78 0.11 -5.73
CA VAL A 288 21.44 -0.47 -6.91
C VAL A 288 20.75 -0.01 -8.18
N GLY A 289 21.52 0.25 -9.25
CA GLY A 289 20.96 0.53 -10.59
C GLY A 289 20.84 2.00 -10.97
N LEU A 290 21.52 2.90 -10.26
CA LEU A 290 21.59 4.34 -10.60
C LEU A 290 22.81 4.69 -11.46
#